data_2d044a3c2c428b694872f78d7739accc
#
_entry.id   2d044a3c2c428b694872f78d7739accc
#
_cell.length_a   1.000
_cell.length_b   1.000
_cell.length_c   1.000
_cell.angle_alpha   90.00
_cell.angle_beta   90.00
_cell.angle_gamma   90.00
#
_symmetry.space_group_name_H-M   'P 1'
#
loop_
_entity.id
_entity.type
_entity.pdbx_description
1 polymer ?
#
loop_
_entity_poly.entity_id
_entity_poly.type
_entity_poly.pdbx_seq_one_letter_code
_entity_poly.pdbx_strand_id
1 'polypeptide(L)'
;MVTRSVRIPGAADGQARLSPRADFAAVALLAEHRAAQPALMLRTLGHACLALYRCGETPLLITDPWLVGSVYWRSWWLQNYPTPEEVDWLANSARVYITHEHPDHFHMPSIRRLGSGPEYLFPALAEQGYLAYKVRHGYRAEAVPPSRWQAIGEAVSILSIPLWNDDSMLLIDTPSALILNLNDAKPPPPVLGSIRHMADRIGKPRILLCSYSPASCINSFLDEAGIVSLKPARHYVDYVCRVCDTLAADFYLPFASQAVFERRDSCWANGYRTSYDDLRRYWQSNAGLLPPYTTLDLADFTHHSIAPEQYRPMERSRVVALTGRRVADEEAAALSAEDVAGLERKLNAFRWFLWLFFPRGFAFQLGERRLGYDARRGRLEESNSSNRGDFVVVIPKLTMKEAVRNNHVSELGISMFVRIRLLRRFDPRKVYALFALLQVDDYGHLESRAALLRWVGRGIRYTFALRLPVPPR
;
A
#
# COMPACT_ATOMS: atom_id res chain seq x y z
N MET A 1 -23.39 10.92 -13.67
CA MET A 1 -22.27 10.73 -14.61
C MET A 1 -21.86 12.09 -15.15
N VAL A 2 -20.68 12.57 -14.84
CA VAL A 2 -20.15 13.83 -15.39
C VAL A 2 -18.98 13.47 -16.28
N THR A 3 -19.17 13.61 -17.58
CA THR A 3 -18.09 13.41 -18.58
C THR A 3 -17.35 14.74 -18.75
N ARG A 4 -16.08 14.81 -18.45
CA ARG A 4 -15.24 15.96 -18.77
C ARG A 4 -14.08 15.51 -19.66
N SER A 5 -13.92 16.18 -20.81
CA SER A 5 -12.73 16.09 -21.62
C SER A 5 -11.69 17.10 -21.09
N VAL A 6 -10.48 16.64 -20.80
CA VAL A 6 -9.34 17.49 -20.42
C VAL A 6 -8.51 17.77 -21.65
N ARG A 7 -8.39 19.03 -22.07
CA ARG A 7 -7.42 19.47 -23.09
C ARG A 7 -6.04 19.57 -22.44
N ILE A 8 -5.03 19.00 -23.06
CA ILE A 8 -3.61 19.15 -22.68
C ILE A 8 -3.16 20.56 -23.03
N PRO A 9 -2.64 21.38 -22.11
CA PRO A 9 -2.00 22.66 -22.45
C PRO A 9 -0.55 22.40 -22.91
N GLY A 10 -0.19 22.93 -24.09
CA GLY A 10 1.21 23.17 -24.46
C GLY A 10 1.81 22.26 -25.53
N ALA A 11 1.32 22.35 -26.77
CA ALA A 11 2.16 22.14 -27.92
C ALA A 11 2.62 23.51 -28.43
N ALA A 12 3.86 23.86 -28.16
CA ALA A 12 4.48 25.04 -28.75
C ALA A 12 4.74 24.82 -30.27
N ASP A 13 4.34 25.78 -31.07
CA ASP A 13 4.56 25.85 -32.50
C ASP A 13 6.04 25.67 -32.84
N GLY A 14 6.38 24.54 -33.39
CA GLY A 14 7.61 24.25 -34.08
C GLY A 14 7.28 23.69 -35.48
N GLN A 15 7.06 24.55 -36.45
CA GLN A 15 6.91 24.16 -37.87
C GLN A 15 8.17 23.52 -38.40
N ALA A 16 8.31 22.19 -38.30
CA ALA A 16 9.17 21.41 -39.16
C ALA A 16 8.36 21.05 -40.41
N ARG A 17 8.72 21.68 -41.54
CA ARG A 17 8.22 21.33 -42.87
C ARG A 17 8.59 19.89 -43.20
N LEU A 18 7.68 18.96 -43.04
CA LEU A 18 7.77 17.60 -43.59
C LEU A 18 7.41 17.64 -45.07
N SER A 19 8.32 17.08 -45.90
CA SER A 19 8.14 16.88 -47.33
C SER A 19 6.90 16.04 -47.62
N PRO A 20 6.01 16.43 -48.55
CA PRO A 20 4.82 15.67 -48.84
C PRO A 20 5.12 14.62 -49.90
N ARG A 21 5.46 13.41 -49.53
CA ARG A 21 5.34 12.19 -50.34
C ARG A 21 6.05 11.00 -49.68
N ALA A 22 5.61 10.59 -48.51
CA ALA A 22 5.87 9.23 -48.02
C ALA A 22 4.73 8.84 -47.07
N ASP A 23 4.00 7.83 -47.45
CA ASP A 23 3.22 6.96 -46.59
C ASP A 23 1.87 7.41 -45.99
N PHE A 24 1.02 8.07 -46.77
CA PHE A 24 -0.43 8.10 -46.43
C PHE A 24 -1.01 6.68 -46.33
N ALA A 25 -0.52 5.71 -47.05
CA ALA A 25 -0.94 4.32 -46.98
C ALA A 25 -0.50 3.64 -45.69
N ALA A 26 0.72 3.89 -45.19
CA ALA A 26 1.22 3.33 -43.93
C ALA A 26 0.54 3.98 -42.73
N VAL A 27 0.26 5.29 -42.78
CA VAL A 27 -0.49 6.00 -41.74
C VAL A 27 -1.98 5.54 -41.72
N ALA A 28 -2.57 5.32 -42.90
CA ALA A 28 -3.95 4.78 -43.01
C ALA A 28 -4.04 3.32 -42.53
N LEU A 29 -3.06 2.47 -42.88
CA LEU A 29 -2.99 1.08 -42.38
C LEU A 29 -2.75 1.01 -40.87
N LEU A 30 -1.93 1.92 -40.29
CA LEU A 30 -1.76 2.03 -38.85
C LEU A 30 -3.00 2.60 -38.16
N ALA A 31 -3.74 3.50 -38.81
CA ALA A 31 -5.00 4.02 -38.32
C ALA A 31 -6.11 2.97 -38.40
N GLU A 32 -6.20 2.19 -39.48
CA GLU A 32 -7.15 1.08 -39.63
C GLU A 32 -6.86 -0.08 -38.66
N HIS A 33 -5.58 -0.41 -38.40
CA HIS A 33 -5.21 -1.39 -37.36
C HIS A 33 -5.50 -0.87 -35.95
N ARG A 34 -5.38 0.43 -35.69
CA ARG A 34 -5.82 1.05 -34.41
C ARG A 34 -7.32 1.04 -34.23
N ALA A 35 -8.11 1.11 -35.29
CA ALA A 35 -9.57 1.04 -35.23
C ALA A 35 -10.11 -0.39 -34.94
N ALA A 36 -9.24 -1.42 -35.02
CA ALA A 36 -9.64 -2.83 -34.84
C ALA A 36 -9.46 -3.36 -33.42
N GLN A 37 -8.73 -2.69 -32.53
CA GLN A 37 -8.56 -3.17 -31.15
C GLN A 37 -9.37 -2.33 -30.16
N PRO A 38 -10.12 -2.98 -29.22
CA PRO A 38 -10.84 -2.25 -28.16
C PRO A 38 -9.87 -1.40 -27.32
N ALA A 39 -10.33 -0.20 -26.93
CA ALA A 39 -9.55 0.73 -26.11
C ALA A 39 -9.07 0.07 -24.81
N LEU A 40 -7.83 0.35 -24.43
CA LEU A 40 -7.25 -0.11 -23.16
C LEU A 40 -7.68 0.83 -22.05
N MET A 41 -8.32 0.29 -21.03
CA MET A 41 -8.94 1.01 -19.93
C MET A 41 -8.17 0.76 -18.63
N LEU A 42 -8.05 1.80 -17.81
CA LEU A 42 -7.56 1.75 -16.44
C LEU A 42 -8.71 2.05 -15.48
N ARG A 43 -8.96 1.21 -14.50
CA ARG A 43 -10.01 1.43 -13.49
C ARG A 43 -9.46 1.20 -12.08
N THR A 44 -9.82 2.08 -11.13
CA THR A 44 -9.49 1.90 -9.71
C THR A 44 -10.73 1.48 -8.93
N LEU A 45 -10.54 0.53 -8.00
CA LEU A 45 -11.58 -0.04 -7.14
C LEU A 45 -11.05 -0.23 -5.72
N GLY A 46 -11.94 -0.32 -4.75
CA GLY A 46 -11.58 -0.63 -3.36
C GLY A 46 -10.56 0.33 -2.78
N HIS A 47 -9.43 -0.19 -2.29
CA HIS A 47 -8.34 0.57 -1.66
C HIS A 47 -7.15 0.81 -2.62
N ALA A 48 -6.53 -0.29 -3.06
CA ALA A 48 -5.34 -0.30 -3.91
C ALA A 48 -5.51 -1.25 -5.12
N CYS A 49 -6.74 -1.55 -5.51
CA CYS A 49 -7.02 -2.38 -6.66
C CYS A 49 -7.12 -1.52 -7.93
N LEU A 50 -6.17 -1.74 -8.83
CA LEU A 50 -6.17 -1.23 -10.19
C LEU A 50 -6.57 -2.37 -11.11
N ALA A 51 -7.47 -2.14 -12.07
CA ALA A 51 -7.78 -3.06 -13.14
C ALA A 51 -7.39 -2.46 -14.49
N LEU A 52 -6.57 -3.20 -15.25
CA LEU A 52 -6.21 -2.89 -16.63
C LEU A 52 -6.91 -3.88 -17.55
N TYR A 53 -7.72 -3.40 -18.50
CA TYR A 53 -8.55 -4.24 -19.34
C TYR A 53 -8.85 -3.59 -20.69
N ARG A 54 -9.23 -4.39 -21.70
CA ARG A 54 -9.80 -3.87 -22.93
C ARG A 54 -11.32 -3.73 -22.79
N CYS A 55 -11.88 -2.70 -23.40
CA CYS A 55 -13.32 -2.45 -23.32
C CYS A 55 -14.11 -3.71 -23.76
N GLY A 56 -15.02 -4.17 -22.91
CA GLY A 56 -15.82 -5.39 -23.14
C GLY A 56 -15.14 -6.70 -22.77
N GLU A 57 -13.87 -6.69 -22.29
CA GLU A 57 -13.12 -7.89 -21.92
C GLU A 57 -12.93 -8.03 -20.41
N THR A 58 -12.46 -9.20 -19.98
CA THR A 58 -12.00 -9.44 -18.60
C THR A 58 -10.65 -8.76 -18.36
N PRO A 59 -10.28 -8.47 -17.10
CA PRO A 59 -9.04 -7.77 -16.83
C PRO A 59 -7.79 -8.58 -17.24
N LEU A 60 -6.88 -7.91 -17.94
CA LEU A 60 -5.55 -8.42 -18.23
C LEU A 60 -4.70 -8.50 -16.94
N LEU A 61 -4.85 -7.51 -16.09
CA LEU A 61 -4.13 -7.37 -14.83
C LEU A 61 -5.01 -6.66 -13.80
N ILE A 62 -5.00 -7.17 -12.57
CA ILE A 62 -5.45 -6.41 -11.40
C ILE A 62 -4.34 -6.35 -10.36
N THR A 63 -4.37 -5.34 -9.47
CA THR A 63 -3.43 -5.22 -8.35
C THR A 63 -4.15 -5.26 -7.01
N ASP A 64 -3.48 -5.76 -5.97
CA ASP A 64 -3.81 -5.60 -4.55
C ASP A 64 -5.32 -5.68 -4.23
N PRO A 65 -5.98 -6.81 -4.50
CA PRO A 65 -7.44 -6.91 -4.48
C PRO A 65 -8.00 -7.07 -3.07
N TRP A 66 -8.17 -5.96 -2.33
CA TRP A 66 -9.04 -5.94 -1.17
C TRP A 66 -10.45 -5.55 -1.63
N LEU A 67 -11.33 -6.54 -1.76
CA LEU A 67 -12.66 -6.42 -2.41
C LEU A 67 -13.82 -6.69 -1.46
N VAL A 68 -13.58 -7.37 -0.34
CA VAL A 68 -14.61 -7.81 0.61
C VAL A 68 -14.14 -7.63 2.04
N GLY A 69 -15.07 -7.55 3.00
CA GLY A 69 -14.77 -7.55 4.42
C GLY A 69 -13.88 -6.40 4.89
N SER A 70 -13.08 -6.64 5.91
CA SER A 70 -12.26 -5.65 6.59
C SER A 70 -10.88 -6.20 6.92
N VAL A 71 -9.91 -5.32 7.18
CA VAL A 71 -8.54 -5.69 7.54
C VAL A 71 -8.15 -5.14 8.91
N TYR A 72 -6.94 -5.42 9.38
CA TYR A 72 -6.38 -4.96 10.66
C TYR A 72 -7.35 -5.16 11.83
N TRP A 73 -7.73 -6.45 12.07
CA TRP A 73 -8.61 -6.84 13.20
C TRP A 73 -9.94 -6.08 13.24
N ARG A 74 -10.58 -5.92 12.06
CA ARG A 74 -11.84 -5.18 11.87
C ARG A 74 -11.72 -3.66 12.06
N SER A 75 -10.51 -3.09 12.07
CA SER A 75 -10.33 -1.65 12.17
C SER A 75 -10.63 -0.93 10.85
N TRP A 76 -10.09 -1.43 9.75
CA TRP A 76 -10.19 -0.79 8.45
C TRP A 76 -11.27 -1.45 7.59
N TRP A 77 -12.05 -0.62 6.89
CA TRP A 77 -13.13 -0.98 6.00
C TRP A 77 -13.01 -0.18 4.71
N LEU A 78 -13.48 -0.72 3.58
CA LEU A 78 -13.49 0.05 2.33
C LEU A 78 -14.52 1.18 2.40
N GLN A 79 -14.15 2.32 1.88
CA GLN A 79 -15.07 3.45 1.69
C GLN A 79 -16.10 3.14 0.61
N ASN A 80 -15.73 2.38 -0.42
CA ASN A 80 -16.59 1.92 -1.49
C ASN A 80 -16.25 0.47 -1.85
N TYR A 81 -17.19 -0.44 -1.64
CA TYR A 81 -17.05 -1.85 -2.04
C TYR A 81 -17.45 -2.04 -3.50
N PRO A 82 -16.72 -2.87 -4.26
CA PRO A 82 -17.19 -3.31 -5.56
C PRO A 82 -18.49 -4.11 -5.44
N THR A 83 -19.31 -4.10 -6.49
CA THR A 83 -20.51 -4.95 -6.54
C THR A 83 -20.13 -6.43 -6.68
N PRO A 84 -21.05 -7.37 -6.38
CA PRO A 84 -20.82 -8.78 -6.66
C PRO A 84 -20.41 -9.06 -8.10
N GLU A 85 -21.04 -8.39 -9.08
CA GLU A 85 -20.75 -8.52 -10.51
C GLU A 85 -19.34 -7.99 -10.84
N GLU A 86 -18.93 -6.89 -10.21
CA GLU A 86 -17.55 -6.37 -10.33
C GLU A 86 -16.53 -7.34 -9.74
N VAL A 87 -16.84 -7.97 -8.60
CA VAL A 87 -15.96 -8.99 -8.00
C VAL A 87 -15.85 -10.22 -8.90
N ASP A 88 -16.97 -10.66 -9.49
CA ASP A 88 -16.99 -11.79 -10.41
C ASP A 88 -16.25 -11.46 -11.73
N TRP A 89 -16.36 -10.23 -12.23
CA TRP A 89 -15.55 -9.75 -13.35
C TRP A 89 -14.06 -9.74 -13.04
N LEU A 90 -13.65 -9.26 -11.84
CA LEU A 90 -12.26 -9.28 -11.38
C LEU A 90 -11.74 -10.72 -11.17
N ALA A 91 -12.59 -11.66 -10.77
CA ALA A 91 -12.22 -13.07 -10.60
C ALA A 91 -11.83 -13.76 -11.94
N ASN A 92 -12.27 -13.20 -13.07
CA ASN A 92 -11.89 -13.66 -14.40
C ASN A 92 -10.64 -12.96 -14.96
N SER A 93 -9.90 -12.21 -14.14
CA SER A 93 -8.66 -11.57 -14.57
C SER A 93 -7.59 -12.60 -14.98
N ALA A 94 -6.78 -12.25 -15.98
CA ALA A 94 -5.68 -13.13 -16.38
C ALA A 94 -4.59 -13.17 -15.28
N ARG A 95 -4.31 -12.03 -14.64
CA ARG A 95 -3.26 -11.89 -13.64
C ARG A 95 -3.67 -11.01 -12.46
N VAL A 96 -3.12 -11.34 -11.29
CA VAL A 96 -3.25 -10.57 -10.06
C VAL A 96 -1.84 -10.27 -9.54
N TYR A 97 -1.43 -9.01 -9.54
CA TYR A 97 -0.17 -8.59 -8.95
C TYR A 97 -0.39 -8.13 -7.50
N ILE A 98 0.39 -8.65 -6.56
CA ILE A 98 0.38 -8.25 -5.15
C ILE A 98 1.67 -7.50 -4.86
N THR A 99 1.58 -6.24 -4.45
CA THR A 99 2.74 -5.39 -4.22
C THR A 99 3.51 -5.74 -2.97
N HIS A 100 2.83 -6.11 -1.88
CA HIS A 100 3.42 -6.50 -0.59
C HIS A 100 2.42 -7.22 0.33
N GLU A 101 2.87 -7.65 1.53
CA GLU A 101 2.11 -8.56 2.42
C GLU A 101 1.07 -7.92 3.32
N HIS A 102 0.98 -6.61 3.41
CA HIS A 102 -0.03 -5.99 4.26
C HIS A 102 -1.45 -6.45 3.89
N PRO A 103 -2.34 -6.67 4.88
CA PRO A 103 -3.65 -7.28 4.63
C PRO A 103 -4.62 -6.42 3.81
N ASP A 104 -4.37 -5.14 3.63
CA ASP A 104 -5.12 -4.25 2.74
C ASP A 104 -4.65 -4.34 1.27
N HIS A 105 -3.56 -5.06 1.00
CA HIS A 105 -3.04 -5.41 -0.33
C HIS A 105 -3.13 -6.93 -0.58
N PHE A 106 -2.59 -7.76 0.31
CA PHE A 106 -2.70 -9.21 0.26
C PHE A 106 -3.89 -9.71 1.10
N HIS A 107 -5.09 -9.43 0.65
CA HIS A 107 -6.32 -9.74 1.38
C HIS A 107 -6.81 -11.17 1.13
N MET A 108 -6.51 -12.09 2.04
CA MET A 108 -6.84 -13.52 1.88
C MET A 108 -8.31 -13.82 1.59
N PRO A 109 -9.32 -13.17 2.21
CA PRO A 109 -10.71 -13.38 1.86
C PRO A 109 -11.02 -13.00 0.40
N SER A 110 -10.43 -11.92 -0.13
CA SER A 110 -10.58 -11.54 -1.54
C SER A 110 -9.86 -12.52 -2.47
N ILE A 111 -8.65 -12.96 -2.11
CA ILE A 111 -7.90 -13.96 -2.87
C ILE A 111 -8.69 -15.28 -3.00
N ARG A 112 -9.35 -15.72 -1.91
CA ARG A 112 -10.22 -16.91 -1.95
C ARG A 112 -11.44 -16.69 -2.85
N ARG A 113 -11.98 -15.47 -2.88
CA ARG A 113 -13.10 -15.12 -3.76
C ARG A 113 -12.68 -15.09 -5.24
N LEU A 114 -11.49 -14.61 -5.55
CA LEU A 114 -10.92 -14.63 -6.90
C LEU A 114 -10.57 -16.06 -7.36
N GLY A 115 -10.23 -16.94 -6.41
CA GLY A 115 -9.93 -18.35 -6.69
C GLY A 115 -8.61 -18.59 -7.38
N SER A 116 -8.47 -19.79 -8.00
CA SER A 116 -7.25 -20.25 -8.65
C SER A 116 -7.20 -19.97 -10.17
N GLY A 117 -8.21 -19.28 -10.73
CA GLY A 117 -8.27 -18.93 -12.14
C GLY A 117 -7.11 -18.00 -12.57
N PRO A 118 -6.90 -16.87 -11.90
CA PRO A 118 -5.81 -15.95 -12.21
C PRO A 118 -4.42 -16.52 -11.94
N GLU A 119 -3.43 -16.00 -12.65
CA GLU A 119 -2.02 -16.14 -12.29
C GLU A 119 -1.64 -15.05 -11.28
N TYR A 120 -1.10 -15.44 -10.11
CA TYR A 120 -0.71 -14.52 -9.05
C TYR A 120 0.76 -14.16 -9.17
N LEU A 121 1.04 -12.86 -9.34
CA LEU A 121 2.37 -12.31 -9.49
C LEU A 121 2.79 -11.61 -8.20
N PHE A 122 4.03 -11.81 -7.79
CA PHE A 122 4.61 -11.19 -6.58
C PHE A 122 5.98 -10.59 -6.90
N PRO A 123 6.42 -9.53 -6.21
CA PRO A 123 7.80 -9.09 -6.30
C PRO A 123 8.74 -10.22 -5.84
N ALA A 124 9.87 -10.39 -6.50
CA ALA A 124 10.82 -11.46 -6.17
C ALA A 124 11.43 -11.39 -4.76
N LEU A 125 11.08 -10.37 -3.97
CA LEU A 125 11.46 -10.24 -2.56
C LEU A 125 10.61 -11.10 -1.62
N ALA A 126 9.40 -11.38 -2.00
CA ALA A 126 8.44 -12.16 -1.24
C ALA A 126 8.72 -13.67 -1.34
N GLU A 127 9.99 -14.08 -1.35
CA GLU A 127 10.41 -15.44 -1.67
C GLU A 127 9.78 -16.51 -0.79
N GLN A 128 9.31 -16.19 0.39
CA GLN A 128 9.03 -17.21 1.39
C GLN A 128 7.58 -17.33 1.83
N GLY A 129 6.86 -16.24 1.99
CA GLY A 129 5.48 -16.28 2.51
C GLY A 129 4.44 -16.62 1.45
N TYR A 130 4.29 -15.76 0.46
CA TYR A 130 3.24 -15.86 -0.55
C TYR A 130 3.36 -17.04 -1.48
N LEU A 131 4.57 -17.26 -2.07
CA LEU A 131 4.78 -18.33 -3.03
C LEU A 131 4.58 -19.67 -2.37
N ALA A 132 5.13 -19.88 -1.17
CA ALA A 132 4.95 -21.11 -0.41
C ALA A 132 3.47 -21.35 -0.06
N TYR A 133 2.75 -20.31 0.37
CA TYR A 133 1.32 -20.40 0.64
C TYR A 133 0.54 -20.79 -0.63
N LYS A 134 0.80 -20.12 -1.75
CA LYS A 134 0.10 -20.34 -3.02
C LYS A 134 0.30 -21.73 -3.58
N VAL A 135 1.55 -22.19 -3.61
CA VAL A 135 1.87 -23.56 -4.05
C VAL A 135 1.15 -24.59 -3.17
N ARG A 136 1.17 -24.42 -1.84
CA ARG A 136 0.49 -25.31 -0.90
C ARG A 136 -1.02 -25.36 -1.10
N HIS A 137 -1.66 -24.28 -1.57
CA HIS A 137 -3.10 -24.16 -1.75
C HIS A 137 -3.54 -24.26 -3.22
N GLY A 138 -2.66 -24.68 -4.12
CA GLY A 138 -2.98 -24.95 -5.52
C GLY A 138 -3.21 -23.69 -6.38
N TYR A 139 -2.72 -22.52 -5.98
CA TYR A 139 -2.75 -21.33 -6.82
C TYR A 139 -1.54 -21.26 -7.76
N ARG A 140 -1.75 -20.81 -8.99
CA ARG A 140 -0.64 -20.47 -9.89
C ARG A 140 0.03 -19.20 -9.39
N ALA A 141 1.33 -19.23 -9.09
CA ALA A 141 2.06 -18.11 -8.54
C ALA A 141 3.46 -18.00 -9.13
N GLU A 142 3.87 -16.79 -9.48
CA GLU A 142 5.18 -16.48 -10.05
C GLU A 142 5.80 -15.25 -9.37
N ALA A 143 7.13 -15.27 -9.19
CA ALA A 143 7.89 -14.13 -8.72
C ALA A 143 8.34 -13.27 -9.91
N VAL A 144 7.94 -12.01 -9.94
CA VAL A 144 8.35 -11.03 -10.95
C VAL A 144 9.78 -10.56 -10.65
N PRO A 145 10.75 -10.80 -11.54
CA PRO A 145 12.12 -10.36 -11.35
C PRO A 145 12.21 -8.83 -11.22
N PRO A 146 12.96 -8.31 -10.23
CA PRO A 146 13.05 -6.88 -10.02
C PRO A 146 13.81 -6.19 -11.15
N SER A 147 13.39 -4.97 -11.46
CA SER A 147 14.05 -4.11 -12.44
C SER A 147 14.19 -4.73 -13.84
N ARG A 148 13.28 -5.62 -14.20
CA ARG A 148 13.20 -6.24 -15.52
C ARG A 148 11.76 -6.16 -16.04
N TRP A 149 11.58 -5.64 -17.25
CA TRP A 149 10.29 -5.63 -17.92
C TRP A 149 9.84 -7.04 -18.29
N GLN A 150 8.61 -7.37 -17.96
CA GLN A 150 7.94 -8.62 -18.27
C GLN A 150 6.68 -8.32 -19.09
N ALA A 151 6.58 -8.89 -20.28
CA ALA A 151 5.36 -8.79 -21.07
C ALA A 151 4.23 -9.60 -20.42
N ILE A 152 3.05 -9.00 -20.31
CA ILE A 152 1.85 -9.62 -19.73
C ILE A 152 0.68 -9.70 -20.72
N GLY A 153 0.85 -9.16 -21.89
CA GLY A 153 -0.11 -9.13 -22.97
C GLY A 153 0.48 -8.45 -24.19
N GLU A 154 -0.34 -8.31 -25.21
CA GLU A 154 0.07 -7.62 -26.42
C GLU A 154 0.34 -6.14 -26.13
N ALA A 155 1.57 -5.70 -26.36
CA ALA A 155 2.06 -4.34 -26.12
C ALA A 155 1.87 -3.82 -24.66
N VAL A 156 1.70 -4.70 -23.68
CA VAL A 156 1.65 -4.36 -22.25
C VAL A 156 2.76 -5.08 -21.50
N SER A 157 3.56 -4.33 -20.78
CA SER A 157 4.65 -4.86 -19.96
C SER A 157 4.61 -4.28 -18.57
N ILE A 158 5.08 -5.05 -17.60
CA ILE A 158 5.19 -4.65 -16.19
C ILE A 158 6.64 -4.65 -15.73
N LEU A 159 6.96 -3.77 -14.77
CA LEU A 159 8.24 -3.70 -14.10
C LEU A 159 8.02 -3.58 -12.59
N SER A 160 8.46 -4.58 -11.85
CA SER A 160 8.44 -4.57 -10.38
C SER A 160 9.69 -3.86 -9.83
N ILE A 161 9.50 -2.90 -8.93
CA ILE A 161 10.58 -2.19 -8.24
C ILE A 161 10.39 -2.37 -6.75
N PRO A 162 11.10 -3.30 -6.14
CA PRO A 162 11.03 -3.52 -4.70
C PRO A 162 11.78 -2.42 -3.92
N LEU A 163 11.34 -2.18 -2.69
CA LEU A 163 11.99 -1.30 -1.73
C LEU A 163 12.66 -2.07 -0.58
N TRP A 164 13.37 -1.36 0.26
CA TRP A 164 14.08 -1.93 1.41
C TRP A 164 13.15 -2.49 2.50
N ASN A 165 11.93 -1.95 2.60
CA ASN A 165 10.90 -2.31 3.58
C ASN A 165 9.93 -3.40 3.08
N ASP A 166 10.35 -4.14 2.06
CA ASP A 166 9.57 -5.20 1.40
C ASP A 166 8.28 -4.76 0.69
N ASP A 167 8.03 -3.47 0.57
CA ASP A 167 7.06 -2.93 -0.38
C ASP A 167 7.61 -3.02 -1.81
N SER A 168 6.72 -2.99 -2.78
CA SER A 168 7.11 -2.84 -4.18
C SER A 168 6.21 -1.85 -4.92
N MET A 169 6.77 -1.20 -5.91
CA MET A 169 6.05 -0.42 -6.89
C MET A 169 5.90 -1.23 -8.17
N LEU A 170 4.81 -1.00 -8.89
CA LEU A 170 4.57 -1.62 -10.19
C LEU A 170 4.46 -0.54 -11.27
N LEU A 171 5.38 -0.55 -12.21
CA LEU A 171 5.27 0.28 -13.39
C LEU A 171 4.66 -0.55 -14.53
N ILE A 172 3.72 0.04 -15.28
CA ILE A 172 3.03 -0.62 -16.37
C ILE A 172 3.21 0.23 -17.64
N ASP A 173 3.92 -0.33 -18.61
CA ASP A 173 4.03 0.29 -19.93
C ASP A 173 2.91 -0.22 -20.81
N THR A 174 2.17 0.72 -21.41
CA THR A 174 1.07 0.46 -22.35
C THR A 174 1.35 1.17 -23.68
N PRO A 175 0.63 0.92 -24.76
CA PRO A 175 0.84 1.63 -26.02
C PRO A 175 0.81 3.16 -25.90
N SER A 176 -0.05 3.71 -25.05
CA SER A 176 -0.35 5.15 -24.99
C SER A 176 0.09 5.84 -23.70
N ALA A 177 0.38 5.12 -22.62
CA ALA A 177 0.73 5.70 -21.33
C ALA A 177 1.68 4.82 -20.53
N LEU A 178 2.44 5.46 -19.63
CA LEU A 178 3.20 4.80 -18.57
C LEU A 178 2.47 4.99 -17.24
N ILE A 179 2.00 3.90 -16.63
CA ILE A 179 1.33 3.92 -15.34
C ILE A 179 2.37 3.69 -14.24
N LEU A 180 2.46 4.62 -13.32
CA LEU A 180 3.38 4.62 -12.18
C LEU A 180 2.58 4.28 -10.92
N ASN A 181 2.36 2.99 -10.66
CA ASN A 181 1.69 2.55 -9.45
C ASN A 181 2.69 2.42 -8.31
N LEU A 182 2.82 3.48 -7.51
CA LEU A 182 3.63 3.50 -6.30
C LEU A 182 2.86 2.95 -5.08
N ASN A 183 1.56 2.74 -5.21
CA ASN A 183 0.61 2.36 -4.16
C ASN A 183 0.83 3.16 -2.84
N ASP A 184 1.12 2.53 -1.71
CA ASP A 184 1.45 3.20 -0.44
C ASP A 184 2.96 3.23 -0.15
N ALA A 185 3.79 2.73 -1.07
CA ALA A 185 5.23 2.83 -0.98
C ALA A 185 5.71 4.30 -1.02
N LYS A 186 6.73 4.60 -0.24
CA LYS A 186 7.32 5.95 -0.14
C LYS A 186 8.77 5.89 -0.59
N PRO A 187 9.01 5.81 -1.92
CA PRO A 187 10.35 5.69 -2.45
C PRO A 187 11.23 6.90 -2.09
N PRO A 188 12.50 6.67 -1.73
CA PRO A 188 13.43 7.75 -1.45
C PRO A 188 13.80 8.51 -2.73
N PRO A 189 14.29 9.76 -2.62
CA PRO A 189 14.59 10.62 -3.78
C PRO A 189 15.45 9.98 -4.87
N PRO A 190 16.49 9.18 -4.57
CA PRO A 190 17.29 8.54 -5.63
C PRO A 190 16.47 7.56 -6.49
N VAL A 191 15.50 6.84 -5.87
CA VAL A 191 14.61 5.92 -6.58
C VAL A 191 13.65 6.70 -7.49
N LEU A 192 13.04 7.77 -6.97
CA LEU A 192 12.22 8.68 -7.79
C LEU A 192 12.99 9.23 -8.98
N GLY A 193 14.25 9.64 -8.77
CA GLY A 193 15.14 10.11 -9.84
C GLY A 193 15.39 9.05 -10.92
N SER A 194 15.59 7.79 -10.51
CA SER A 194 15.77 6.67 -11.45
C SER A 194 14.51 6.38 -12.26
N ILE A 195 13.32 6.42 -11.61
CA ILE A 195 12.02 6.25 -12.27
C ILE A 195 11.81 7.40 -13.26
N ARG A 196 12.07 8.64 -12.86
CA ARG A 196 11.95 9.83 -13.72
C ARG A 196 12.82 9.71 -14.95
N HIS A 197 14.10 9.40 -14.79
CA HIS A 197 15.04 9.24 -15.91
C HIS A 197 14.58 8.16 -16.91
N MET A 198 14.11 7.02 -16.41
CA MET A 198 13.56 5.97 -17.27
C MET A 198 12.29 6.45 -17.99
N ALA A 199 11.35 7.09 -17.28
CA ALA A 199 10.11 7.59 -17.83
C ALA A 199 10.34 8.66 -18.92
N ASP A 200 11.34 9.54 -18.76
CA ASP A 200 11.75 10.52 -19.78
C ASP A 200 12.22 9.83 -21.07
N ARG A 201 12.93 8.70 -20.96
CA ARG A 201 13.37 7.93 -22.13
C ARG A 201 12.23 7.16 -22.81
N ILE A 202 11.19 6.78 -22.08
CA ILE A 202 9.99 6.16 -22.65
C ILE A 202 9.17 7.21 -23.40
N GLY A 203 9.07 8.43 -22.89
CA GLY A 203 8.45 9.57 -23.57
C GLY A 203 6.93 9.50 -23.71
N LYS A 204 6.25 8.71 -22.88
CA LYS A 204 4.78 8.58 -22.86
C LYS A 204 4.18 9.44 -21.75
N PRO A 205 2.88 9.84 -21.86
CA PRO A 205 2.12 10.38 -20.74
C PRO A 205 2.18 9.48 -19.50
N ARG A 206 2.28 10.10 -18.31
CA ARG A 206 2.48 9.42 -17.03
C ARG A 206 1.27 9.56 -16.14
N ILE A 207 0.75 8.43 -15.68
CA ILE A 207 -0.36 8.36 -14.74
C ILE A 207 0.21 7.87 -13.42
N LEU A 208 0.22 8.73 -12.39
CA LEU A 208 0.72 8.40 -11.08
C LEU A 208 -0.41 7.94 -10.16
N LEU A 209 -0.21 6.81 -9.48
CA LEU A 209 -1.07 6.29 -8.41
C LEU A 209 -0.22 6.15 -7.15
N CYS A 210 -0.59 6.85 -6.08
CA CYS A 210 0.03 6.67 -4.77
C CYS A 210 -0.89 7.10 -3.62
N SER A 211 -0.53 6.70 -2.41
CA SER A 211 -1.28 7.03 -1.19
C SER A 211 -1.17 8.51 -0.82
N TYR A 212 -2.25 9.06 -0.25
CA TYR A 212 -2.39 10.47 0.10
C TYR A 212 -2.93 10.73 1.51
N SER A 213 -3.11 9.69 2.31
CA SER A 213 -3.70 9.79 3.65
C SER A 213 -2.81 9.11 4.69
N PRO A 214 -2.82 9.58 5.95
CA PRO A 214 -2.00 8.97 7.00
C PRO A 214 -2.43 7.54 7.32
N ALA A 215 -1.46 6.62 7.35
CA ALA A 215 -1.64 5.25 7.78
C ALA A 215 -0.32 4.70 8.33
N SER A 216 0.03 5.06 9.58
CA SER A 216 1.23 4.53 10.22
C SER A 216 1.12 4.57 11.74
N CYS A 217 1.99 3.82 12.43
CA CYS A 217 2.04 3.77 13.88
C CYS A 217 2.23 5.14 14.54
N ILE A 218 2.86 6.08 13.85
CA ILE A 218 3.08 7.45 14.35
C ILE A 218 1.78 8.20 14.61
N ASN A 219 0.68 7.78 13.98
CA ASN A 219 -0.65 8.39 14.16
C ASN A 219 -1.35 7.92 15.44
N SER A 220 -0.80 6.91 16.10
CA SER A 220 -1.36 6.32 17.33
C SER A 220 -0.72 6.86 18.62
N PHE A 221 0.17 7.86 18.54
CA PHE A 221 0.82 8.45 19.71
C PHE A 221 -0.13 9.34 20.51
N LEU A 222 -0.09 9.18 21.84
CA LEU A 222 -0.83 9.98 22.81
C LEU A 222 0.13 10.51 23.87
N ASP A 223 -0.07 11.76 24.28
CA ASP A 223 0.48 12.33 25.51
C ASP A 223 -0.67 12.83 26.40
N GLU A 224 -0.34 13.61 27.44
CA GLU A 224 -1.33 14.21 28.36
C GLU A 224 -2.27 15.19 27.64
N ALA A 225 -1.84 15.78 26.51
CA ALA A 225 -2.60 16.74 25.73
C ALA A 225 -3.47 16.08 24.62
N GLY A 226 -3.27 14.79 24.33
CA GLY A 226 -4.00 14.05 23.32
C GLY A 226 -3.10 13.45 22.22
N ILE A 227 -3.55 13.51 20.95
CA ILE A 227 -2.82 12.92 19.82
C ILE A 227 -1.70 13.85 19.34
N VAL A 228 -0.44 13.41 19.47
CA VAL A 228 0.75 14.25 19.34
C VAL A 228 1.26 14.43 17.91
N SER A 229 0.99 13.52 17.00
CA SER A 229 1.84 13.37 15.81
C SER A 229 1.13 13.51 14.47
N LEU A 230 -0.15 13.84 14.49
CA LEU A 230 -0.92 13.98 13.27
C LEU A 230 -0.56 15.27 12.52
N LYS A 231 -0.23 15.11 11.27
CA LYS A 231 -0.01 16.24 10.38
C LYS A 231 -1.34 16.67 9.75
N PRO A 232 -1.50 17.95 9.45
CA PRO A 232 -2.68 18.42 8.71
C PRO A 232 -2.72 17.81 7.31
N ALA A 233 -3.92 17.66 6.72
CA ALA A 233 -4.13 17.12 5.39
C ALA A 233 -3.22 17.77 4.33
N ARG A 234 -3.01 19.09 4.40
CA ARG A 234 -2.09 19.81 3.52
C ARG A 234 -0.70 19.18 3.44
N HIS A 235 -0.15 18.67 4.55
CA HIS A 235 1.19 18.05 4.57
C HIS A 235 1.26 16.82 3.67
N TYR A 236 0.19 16.01 3.65
CA TYR A 236 0.10 14.82 2.81
C TYR A 236 -0.11 15.18 1.35
N VAL A 237 -0.94 16.19 1.07
CA VAL A 237 -1.16 16.71 -0.29
C VAL A 237 0.13 17.32 -0.85
N ASP A 238 0.86 18.13 -0.06
CA ASP A 238 2.16 18.69 -0.47
C ASP A 238 3.19 17.57 -0.79
N TYR A 239 3.15 16.44 -0.07
CA TYR A 239 3.98 15.29 -0.41
C TYR A 239 3.62 14.71 -1.77
N VAL A 240 2.33 14.47 -2.03
CA VAL A 240 1.84 13.93 -3.31
C VAL A 240 2.20 14.86 -4.46
N CYS A 241 1.98 16.18 -4.31
CA CYS A 241 2.34 17.17 -5.32
C CYS A 241 3.85 17.11 -5.66
N ARG A 242 4.73 17.03 -4.63
CA ARG A 242 6.17 16.88 -4.88
C ARG A 242 6.51 15.60 -5.61
N VAL A 243 5.83 14.48 -5.35
CA VAL A 243 6.05 13.22 -6.07
C VAL A 243 5.60 13.36 -7.53
N CYS A 244 4.42 13.96 -7.78
CA CYS A 244 3.93 14.27 -9.12
C CYS A 244 4.95 15.09 -9.91
N ASP A 245 5.42 16.19 -9.32
CA ASP A 245 6.36 17.10 -9.98
C ASP A 245 7.73 16.44 -10.21
N THR A 246 8.23 15.66 -9.24
CA THR A 246 9.48 14.91 -9.38
C THR A 246 9.41 13.92 -10.53
N LEU A 247 8.29 13.22 -10.68
CA LEU A 247 8.08 12.24 -11.73
C LEU A 247 7.58 12.85 -13.04
N ALA A 248 7.26 14.17 -13.05
CA ALA A 248 6.54 14.86 -14.13
C ALA A 248 5.32 14.06 -14.57
N ALA A 249 4.46 13.73 -13.62
CA ALA A 249 3.22 13.06 -13.90
C ALA A 249 2.28 14.01 -14.66
N ASP A 250 1.61 13.49 -15.70
CA ASP A 250 0.56 14.23 -16.42
C ASP A 250 -0.76 14.15 -15.66
N PHE A 251 -1.01 13.01 -15.01
CA PHE A 251 -2.20 12.77 -14.21
C PHE A 251 -1.84 12.13 -12.87
N TYR A 252 -2.57 12.51 -11.83
CA TYR A 252 -2.58 11.83 -10.54
C TYR A 252 -3.95 11.22 -10.27
N LEU A 253 -3.96 9.94 -9.93
CA LEU A 253 -5.15 9.19 -9.57
C LEU A 253 -5.04 8.77 -8.09
N PRO A 254 -5.91 9.30 -7.19
CA PRO A 254 -5.89 8.97 -5.76
C PRO A 254 -6.03 7.47 -5.51
N PHE A 255 -5.09 6.90 -4.73
CA PHE A 255 -4.94 5.46 -4.59
C PHE A 255 -4.48 5.06 -3.19
N ALA A 256 -4.63 3.80 -2.78
CA ALA A 256 -4.12 3.23 -1.53
C ALA A 256 -4.42 4.10 -0.27
N SER A 257 -5.61 4.70 -0.21
CA SER A 257 -6.04 5.55 0.92
C SER A 257 -7.56 5.59 1.12
N GLN A 258 -8.29 4.72 0.42
CA GLN A 258 -9.76 4.71 0.40
C GLN A 258 -10.34 3.78 1.48
N ALA A 259 -9.79 3.83 2.68
CA ALA A 259 -10.30 3.09 3.84
C ALA A 259 -10.96 4.02 4.86
N VAL A 260 -11.86 3.47 5.66
CA VAL A 260 -12.52 4.10 6.83
C VAL A 260 -12.29 3.24 8.06
N PHE A 261 -12.27 3.86 9.24
CA PHE A 261 -12.00 3.20 10.51
C PHE A 261 -13.31 3.05 11.29
N GLU A 262 -13.73 1.82 11.58
CA GLU A 262 -15.08 1.56 12.08
C GLU A 262 -15.13 0.93 13.48
N ARG A 263 -13.99 0.56 14.07
CA ARG A 263 -13.97 0.14 15.48
C ARG A 263 -14.14 1.35 16.40
N ARG A 264 -14.81 1.17 17.56
CA ARG A 264 -15.00 2.22 18.57
C ARG A 264 -13.68 2.88 19.04
N ASP A 265 -12.59 2.09 19.02
CA ASP A 265 -11.24 2.50 19.46
C ASP A 265 -10.35 2.99 18.31
N SER A 266 -10.79 2.90 17.05
CA SER A 266 -10.10 3.42 15.88
C SER A 266 -10.87 4.49 15.10
N CYS A 267 -12.19 4.64 15.28
CA CYS A 267 -13.04 5.58 14.51
C CYS A 267 -12.61 7.05 14.63
N TRP A 268 -11.89 7.42 15.68
CA TRP A 268 -11.27 8.74 15.85
C TRP A 268 -10.35 9.10 14.67
N ALA A 269 -9.70 8.11 14.05
CA ALA A 269 -8.77 8.32 12.94
C ALA A 269 -9.47 8.84 11.67
N ASN A 270 -10.78 8.66 11.54
CA ASN A 270 -11.55 9.23 10.43
C ASN A 270 -11.47 10.76 10.37
N GLY A 271 -11.37 11.44 11.53
CA GLY A 271 -11.22 12.91 11.60
C GLY A 271 -9.87 13.43 11.05
N TYR A 272 -8.94 12.54 10.77
CA TYR A 272 -7.59 12.87 10.32
C TYR A 272 -7.25 12.31 8.94
N ARG A 273 -8.19 11.65 8.29
CA ARG A 273 -8.03 11.20 6.91
C ARG A 273 -7.96 12.42 6.00
N THR A 274 -7.06 12.35 5.03
CA THR A 274 -7.07 13.31 3.92
C THR A 274 -8.20 12.92 2.98
N SER A 275 -9.10 13.83 2.69
CA SER A 275 -10.23 13.64 1.77
C SER A 275 -9.84 14.01 0.33
N TYR A 276 -10.71 13.67 -0.64
CA TYR A 276 -10.55 14.17 -2.01
C TYR A 276 -10.76 15.68 -2.09
N ASP A 277 -11.61 16.25 -1.24
CA ASP A 277 -11.78 17.71 -1.15
C ASP A 277 -10.53 18.40 -0.60
N ASP A 278 -9.80 17.75 0.32
CA ASP A 278 -8.50 18.25 0.76
C ASP A 278 -7.47 18.20 -0.39
N LEU A 279 -7.45 17.13 -1.17
CA LEU A 279 -6.62 17.07 -2.38
C LEU A 279 -6.95 18.25 -3.30
N ARG A 280 -8.22 18.48 -3.63
CA ARG A 280 -8.64 19.60 -4.48
C ARG A 280 -8.27 20.96 -3.90
N ARG A 281 -8.42 21.12 -2.59
CA ARG A 281 -8.17 22.38 -1.87
C ARG A 281 -6.70 22.78 -1.85
N TYR A 282 -5.81 21.81 -1.67
CA TYR A 282 -4.38 22.05 -1.46
C TYR A 282 -3.52 21.64 -2.64
N TRP A 283 -4.12 21.24 -3.76
CA TRP A 283 -3.41 20.81 -4.95
C TRP A 283 -2.59 21.92 -5.57
N GLN A 284 -1.29 21.69 -5.75
CA GLN A 284 -0.35 22.67 -6.30
C GLN A 284 0.54 22.09 -7.44
N SER A 285 0.39 20.79 -7.77
CA SER A 285 1.11 20.18 -8.88
C SER A 285 0.48 20.55 -10.23
N ASN A 286 1.31 20.54 -11.28
CA ASN A 286 0.84 20.68 -12.66
C ASN A 286 0.13 19.41 -13.18
N ALA A 287 0.23 18.28 -12.48
CA ALA A 287 -0.49 17.06 -12.85
C ALA A 287 -2.01 17.25 -12.74
N GLY A 288 -2.75 16.77 -13.71
CA GLY A 288 -4.23 16.74 -13.67
C GLY A 288 -4.70 15.84 -12.51
N LEU A 289 -5.39 16.41 -11.54
CA LEU A 289 -5.97 15.66 -10.41
C LEU A 289 -7.26 14.97 -10.85
N LEU A 290 -7.25 13.64 -10.90
CA LEU A 290 -8.42 12.83 -11.19
C LEU A 290 -9.18 12.47 -9.89
N PRO A 291 -10.51 12.20 -9.96
CA PRO A 291 -11.25 11.69 -8.80
C PRO A 291 -10.85 10.25 -8.42
N PRO A 292 -11.07 9.81 -7.17
CA PRO A 292 -10.98 8.39 -6.83
C PRO A 292 -12.06 7.57 -7.54
N TYR A 293 -11.85 6.25 -7.62
CA TYR A 293 -12.76 5.31 -8.31
C TYR A 293 -13.05 5.71 -9.76
N THR A 294 -12.00 6.10 -10.46
CA THR A 294 -12.04 6.53 -11.86
C THR A 294 -11.84 5.35 -12.80
N THR A 295 -12.58 5.36 -13.89
CA THR A 295 -12.31 4.61 -15.12
C THR A 295 -11.76 5.60 -16.15
N LEU A 296 -10.60 5.31 -16.70
CA LEU A 296 -9.85 6.15 -17.62
C LEU A 296 -9.60 5.38 -18.92
N ASP A 297 -9.97 5.95 -20.04
CA ASP A 297 -9.53 5.48 -21.37
C ASP A 297 -8.07 5.92 -21.58
N LEU A 298 -7.18 4.97 -21.86
CA LEU A 298 -5.77 5.27 -22.07
C LEU A 298 -5.44 5.79 -23.48
N ALA A 299 -6.39 5.77 -24.40
CA ALA A 299 -6.17 6.27 -25.76
C ALA A 299 -6.29 7.80 -25.84
N ASP A 300 -7.28 8.38 -25.15
CA ASP A 300 -7.58 9.82 -25.20
C ASP A 300 -7.68 10.50 -23.82
N PHE A 301 -7.48 9.74 -22.73
CA PHE A 301 -7.56 10.18 -21.34
C PHE A 301 -8.94 10.71 -20.92
N THR A 302 -9.99 10.37 -21.66
CA THR A 302 -11.36 10.59 -21.19
C THR A 302 -11.61 9.71 -19.96
N HIS A 303 -12.34 10.26 -18.99
CA HIS A 303 -12.57 9.54 -17.74
C HIS A 303 -13.97 9.78 -17.20
N HIS A 304 -14.43 8.81 -16.42
CA HIS A 304 -15.60 8.93 -15.56
C HIS A 304 -15.30 8.35 -14.18
N SER A 305 -15.94 8.87 -13.16
CA SER A 305 -15.75 8.44 -11.78
C SER A 305 -17.08 8.20 -11.09
N ILE A 306 -17.06 7.41 -10.03
CA ILE A 306 -18.22 7.20 -9.17
C ILE A 306 -18.34 8.42 -8.26
N ALA A 307 -19.52 9.06 -8.22
CA ALA A 307 -19.77 10.18 -7.33
C ALA A 307 -19.86 9.70 -5.85
N PRO A 308 -19.45 10.52 -4.86
CA PRO A 308 -19.43 10.09 -3.44
C PRO A 308 -20.76 9.57 -2.91
N GLU A 309 -21.89 10.12 -3.36
CA GLU A 309 -23.24 9.68 -3.01
C GLU A 309 -23.62 8.30 -3.57
N GLN A 310 -22.86 7.80 -4.52
CA GLN A 310 -23.02 6.46 -5.12
C GLN A 310 -22.08 5.43 -4.49
N TYR A 311 -21.27 5.81 -3.49
CA TYR A 311 -20.39 4.87 -2.82
C TYR A 311 -21.21 3.84 -2.04
N ARG A 312 -20.69 2.64 -2.02
CA ARG A 312 -21.29 1.45 -1.38
C ARG A 312 -20.45 1.02 -0.18
N PRO A 313 -20.52 1.72 0.96
CA PRO A 313 -19.89 1.25 2.18
C PRO A 313 -20.56 -0.04 2.66
N MET A 314 -19.90 -0.79 3.54
CA MET A 314 -20.54 -1.92 4.22
C MET A 314 -21.72 -1.44 5.04
N GLU A 315 -22.80 -2.23 5.06
CA GLU A 315 -24.00 -1.94 5.87
C GLU A 315 -23.61 -1.70 7.33
N ARG A 316 -24.09 -0.60 7.91
CA ARG A 316 -23.72 -0.16 9.26
C ARG A 316 -24.03 -1.19 10.33
N SER A 317 -25.18 -1.86 10.27
CA SER A 317 -25.59 -2.92 11.17
C SER A 317 -24.58 -4.08 11.20
N ARG A 318 -24.11 -4.47 10.00
CA ARG A 318 -23.11 -5.52 9.83
C ARG A 318 -21.75 -5.11 10.37
N VAL A 319 -21.33 -3.87 10.11
CA VAL A 319 -20.09 -3.32 10.67
C VAL A 319 -20.12 -3.34 12.19
N VAL A 320 -21.19 -2.82 12.81
CA VAL A 320 -21.37 -2.79 14.26
C VAL A 320 -21.35 -4.20 14.85
N ALA A 321 -22.06 -5.15 14.24
CA ALA A 321 -22.09 -6.53 14.72
C ALA A 321 -20.70 -7.20 14.66
N LEU A 322 -19.95 -7.02 13.57
CA LEU A 322 -18.64 -7.64 13.39
C LEU A 322 -17.55 -7.00 14.24
N THR A 323 -17.54 -5.67 14.38
CA THR A 323 -16.60 -4.95 15.25
C THR A 323 -16.90 -5.19 16.71
N GLY A 324 -18.19 -5.19 17.10
CA GLY A 324 -18.63 -5.46 18.46
C GLY A 324 -18.27 -6.88 18.93
N ARG A 325 -18.50 -7.89 18.08
CA ARG A 325 -18.07 -9.27 18.35
C ARG A 325 -16.57 -9.35 18.55
N ARG A 326 -15.78 -8.74 17.66
CA ARG A 326 -14.32 -8.73 17.78
C ARG A 326 -13.84 -8.12 19.09
N VAL A 327 -14.40 -6.98 19.50
CA VAL A 327 -14.06 -6.33 20.77
C VAL A 327 -14.44 -7.20 21.97
N ALA A 328 -15.61 -7.86 21.93
CA ALA A 328 -16.01 -8.79 23.00
C ALA A 328 -15.05 -9.99 23.11
N ASP A 329 -14.63 -10.57 21.99
CA ASP A 329 -13.64 -11.66 21.96
C ASP A 329 -12.27 -11.20 22.53
N GLU A 330 -11.86 -9.96 22.27
CA GLU A 330 -10.63 -9.36 22.81
C GLU A 330 -10.71 -9.13 24.33
N GLU A 331 -11.86 -8.70 24.83
CA GLU A 331 -12.10 -8.51 26.27
C GLU A 331 -12.11 -9.85 27.02
N ALA A 332 -12.73 -10.89 26.44
CA ALA A 332 -12.82 -12.23 27.02
C ALA A 332 -11.49 -13.02 26.96
N ALA A 333 -10.56 -12.63 26.09
CA ALA A 333 -9.34 -13.40 25.87
C ALA A 333 -8.44 -13.43 27.11
N ALA A 334 -7.82 -14.59 27.35
CA ALA A 334 -6.76 -14.78 28.34
C ALA A 334 -5.39 -14.84 27.67
N LEU A 335 -4.37 -14.36 28.38
CA LEU A 335 -2.96 -14.49 27.99
C LEU A 335 -2.33 -15.66 28.73
N SER A 336 -1.75 -16.59 28.00
CA SER A 336 -0.92 -17.65 28.54
C SER A 336 0.52 -17.19 28.76
N ALA A 337 1.27 -17.94 29.55
CA ALA A 337 2.72 -17.72 29.70
C ALA A 337 3.46 -17.86 28.35
N GLU A 338 2.99 -18.73 27.47
CA GLU A 338 3.55 -18.93 26.13
C GLU A 338 3.32 -17.72 25.21
N ASP A 339 2.16 -17.06 25.28
CA ASP A 339 1.89 -15.83 24.53
C ASP A 339 2.84 -14.69 24.95
N VAL A 340 3.11 -14.56 26.27
CA VAL A 340 4.07 -13.60 26.82
C VAL A 340 5.50 -13.95 26.39
N ALA A 341 5.89 -15.23 26.48
CA ALA A 341 7.20 -15.69 26.03
C ALA A 341 7.39 -15.50 24.52
N GLY A 342 6.32 -15.61 23.72
CA GLY A 342 6.33 -15.30 22.29
C GLY A 342 6.68 -13.84 22.00
N LEU A 343 6.04 -12.89 22.69
CA LEU A 343 6.35 -11.47 22.57
C LEU A 343 7.78 -11.18 23.05
N GLU A 344 8.20 -11.81 24.15
CA GLU A 344 9.57 -11.68 24.67
C GLU A 344 10.62 -12.13 23.65
N ARG A 345 10.41 -13.28 22.97
CA ARG A 345 11.31 -13.76 21.91
C ARG A 345 11.44 -12.74 20.77
N LYS A 346 10.32 -12.15 20.33
CA LYS A 346 10.29 -11.09 19.30
C LYS A 346 11.16 -9.90 19.69
N LEU A 347 10.99 -9.39 20.89
CA LEU A 347 11.76 -8.24 21.40
C LEU A 347 13.25 -8.58 21.56
N ASN A 348 13.54 -9.82 21.95
CA ASN A 348 14.92 -10.28 22.15
C ASN A 348 15.73 -10.42 20.86
N ALA A 349 15.08 -10.54 19.69
CA ALA A 349 15.75 -10.56 18.40
C ALA A 349 16.62 -9.30 18.16
N PHE A 350 16.22 -8.17 18.73
CA PHE A 350 16.95 -6.89 18.62
C PHE A 350 17.12 -6.17 19.96
N ARG A 351 17.25 -6.93 21.05
CA ARG A 351 17.31 -6.44 22.42
C ARG A 351 18.40 -5.38 22.67
N TRP A 352 19.57 -5.48 21.98
CA TRP A 352 20.65 -4.51 22.10
C TRP A 352 20.27 -3.13 21.57
N PHE A 353 19.52 -3.09 20.46
CA PHE A 353 18.93 -1.86 19.95
C PHE A 353 17.93 -1.29 20.97
N LEU A 354 17.05 -2.13 21.52
CA LEU A 354 16.05 -1.71 22.51
C LEU A 354 16.74 -1.15 23.77
N TRP A 355 17.80 -1.77 24.24
CA TRP A 355 18.57 -1.26 25.37
C TRP A 355 19.21 0.12 25.09
N LEU A 356 19.75 0.33 23.90
CA LEU A 356 20.38 1.59 23.51
C LEU A 356 19.36 2.72 23.34
N PHE A 357 18.23 2.44 22.66
CA PHE A 357 17.24 3.46 22.31
C PHE A 357 16.22 3.72 23.42
N PHE A 358 15.95 2.72 24.27
CA PHE A 358 14.99 2.77 25.36
C PHE A 358 15.64 2.35 26.70
N PRO A 359 16.64 3.07 27.17
CA PRO A 359 17.41 2.66 28.36
C PRO A 359 16.58 2.61 29.64
N ARG A 360 15.41 3.24 29.67
CA ARG A 360 14.44 3.19 30.78
C ARG A 360 13.37 2.13 30.62
N GLY A 361 13.43 1.39 29.48
CA GLY A 361 12.43 0.41 29.10
C GLY A 361 11.13 1.04 28.63
N PHE A 362 10.19 0.17 28.29
CA PHE A 362 8.82 0.50 27.91
C PHE A 362 7.90 -0.64 28.37
N ALA A 363 6.59 -0.44 28.24
CA ALA A 363 5.64 -1.45 28.68
C ALA A 363 4.55 -1.71 27.66
N PHE A 364 3.93 -2.89 27.77
CA PHE A 364 2.69 -3.27 27.09
C PHE A 364 1.55 -3.29 28.09
N GLN A 365 0.46 -2.60 27.79
CA GLN A 365 -0.80 -2.69 28.51
C GLN A 365 -1.73 -3.65 27.77
N LEU A 366 -2.02 -4.81 28.37
CA LEU A 366 -2.76 -5.92 27.78
C LEU A 366 -4.02 -6.18 28.62
N GLY A 367 -5.04 -5.38 28.39
CA GLY A 367 -6.18 -5.28 29.31
C GLY A 367 -5.76 -4.68 30.64
N GLU A 368 -6.02 -5.38 31.76
CA GLU A 368 -5.59 -4.93 33.09
C GLU A 368 -4.13 -5.23 33.42
N ARG A 369 -3.50 -6.18 32.70
CA ARG A 369 -2.11 -6.55 32.91
C ARG A 369 -1.17 -5.55 32.23
N ARG A 370 -0.14 -5.15 32.95
CA ARG A 370 0.95 -4.33 32.41
C ARG A 370 2.27 -5.07 32.51
N LEU A 371 2.91 -5.27 31.37
CA LEU A 371 4.19 -5.97 31.23
C LEU A 371 5.27 -4.97 30.83
N GLY A 372 6.23 -4.73 31.72
CA GLY A 372 7.41 -3.92 31.44
C GLY A 372 8.50 -4.76 30.79
N TYR A 373 9.11 -4.26 29.71
CA TYR A 373 10.23 -4.92 29.07
C TYR A 373 11.57 -4.37 29.61
N ASP A 374 12.34 -5.25 30.23
CA ASP A 374 13.74 -4.98 30.64
C ASP A 374 14.69 -5.49 29.55
N ALA A 375 15.20 -4.57 28.73
CA ALA A 375 16.11 -4.92 27.63
C ALA A 375 17.48 -5.44 28.12
N ARG A 376 17.89 -5.16 29.35
CA ARG A 376 19.15 -5.71 29.92
C ARG A 376 19.01 -7.18 30.25
N ARG A 377 17.86 -7.57 30.82
CA ARG A 377 17.55 -8.97 31.17
C ARG A 377 16.93 -9.74 30.02
N GLY A 378 16.34 -9.04 29.03
CA GLY A 378 15.60 -9.63 27.92
C GLY A 378 14.28 -10.27 28.39
N ARG A 379 13.61 -9.67 29.38
CA ARG A 379 12.39 -10.26 29.99
C ARG A 379 11.26 -9.25 30.09
N LEU A 380 10.06 -9.78 29.96
CA LEU A 380 8.79 -9.11 30.28
C LEU A 380 8.39 -9.46 31.71
N GLU A 381 8.28 -8.48 32.56
CA GLU A 381 7.90 -8.64 33.97
C GLU A 381 6.66 -7.80 34.28
N GLU A 382 5.81 -8.28 35.20
CA GLU A 382 4.67 -7.49 35.66
C GLU A 382 5.14 -6.16 36.29
N SER A 383 4.54 -5.07 35.88
CA SER A 383 4.91 -3.74 36.32
C SER A 383 3.73 -3.02 36.95
N ASN A 384 3.73 -2.91 38.27
CA ASN A 384 2.71 -2.17 39.03
C ASN A 384 2.92 -0.64 39.03
N SER A 385 4.05 -0.16 38.46
CA SER A 385 4.40 1.25 38.45
C SER A 385 3.86 1.95 37.20
N SER A 386 2.94 2.88 37.40
CA SER A 386 2.31 3.67 36.31
C SER A 386 3.31 4.50 35.49
N ASN A 387 4.49 4.84 36.04
CA ASN A 387 5.42 5.84 35.46
C ASN A 387 6.82 5.31 35.12
N ARG A 388 7.05 3.99 35.14
CA ARG A 388 8.33 3.43 34.68
C ARG A 388 8.33 3.22 33.18
N GLY A 389 9.36 3.73 32.49
CA GLY A 389 9.58 3.58 31.07
C GLY A 389 9.41 4.88 30.30
N ASP A 390 9.64 4.80 28.99
CA ASP A 390 9.52 5.93 28.07
C ASP A 390 8.12 6.02 27.47
N PHE A 391 7.47 4.88 27.25
CA PHE A 391 6.12 4.79 26.69
C PHE A 391 5.42 3.47 27.07
N VAL A 392 4.10 3.42 26.83
CA VAL A 392 3.28 2.21 26.97
C VAL A 392 2.55 1.96 25.65
N VAL A 393 2.63 0.73 25.15
CA VAL A 393 1.84 0.28 24.01
C VAL A 393 0.58 -0.42 24.54
N VAL A 394 -0.58 0.14 24.26
CA VAL A 394 -1.88 -0.38 24.70
C VAL A 394 -2.45 -1.24 23.57
N ILE A 395 -2.56 -2.53 23.80
CA ILE A 395 -2.99 -3.53 22.81
C ILE A 395 -4.01 -4.48 23.45
N PRO A 396 -5.13 -4.84 22.77
CA PRO A 396 -5.99 -5.91 23.22
C PRO A 396 -5.26 -7.27 23.28
N LYS A 397 -5.55 -8.06 24.32
CA LYS A 397 -4.88 -9.35 24.58
C LYS A 397 -4.92 -10.32 23.39
N LEU A 398 -6.11 -10.52 22.80
CA LEU A 398 -6.28 -11.43 21.66
C LEU A 398 -5.51 -10.94 20.43
N THR A 399 -5.54 -9.64 20.16
CA THR A 399 -4.83 -9.04 19.03
C THR A 399 -3.33 -9.21 19.15
N MET A 400 -2.74 -8.95 20.32
CA MET A 400 -1.32 -9.20 20.56
C MET A 400 -0.94 -10.67 20.36
N LYS A 401 -1.75 -11.58 20.91
CA LYS A 401 -1.58 -13.04 20.77
C LYS A 401 -1.57 -13.49 19.31
N GLU A 402 -2.55 -13.02 18.51
CA GLU A 402 -2.63 -13.30 17.08
C GLU A 402 -1.45 -12.70 16.30
N ALA A 403 -1.08 -11.45 16.60
CA ALA A 403 0.03 -10.77 15.95
C ALA A 403 1.36 -11.51 16.18
N VAL A 404 1.62 -11.96 17.41
CA VAL A 404 2.83 -12.74 17.72
C VAL A 404 2.81 -14.11 17.03
N ARG A 405 1.69 -14.84 17.09
CA ARG A 405 1.56 -16.18 16.51
C ARG A 405 1.68 -16.19 14.99
N ASN A 406 1.16 -15.15 14.35
CA ASN A 406 1.14 -15.04 12.89
C ASN A 406 2.32 -14.25 12.32
N ASN A 407 3.22 -13.78 13.16
CA ASN A 407 4.38 -12.98 12.73
C ASN A 407 4.00 -11.63 12.09
N HIS A 408 3.04 -10.91 12.69
CA HIS A 408 2.48 -9.65 12.21
C HIS A 408 2.48 -8.55 13.29
N VAL A 409 3.52 -8.53 14.13
CA VAL A 409 3.58 -7.58 15.27
C VAL A 409 3.74 -6.14 14.79
N SER A 410 4.43 -5.92 13.69
CA SER A 410 4.60 -4.60 13.06
C SER A 410 3.28 -3.99 12.59
N GLU A 411 2.32 -4.81 12.13
CA GLU A 411 1.00 -4.36 11.67
C GLU A 411 0.14 -3.73 12.78
N LEU A 412 0.46 -4.02 14.04
CA LEU A 412 -0.18 -3.35 15.18
C LEU A 412 -0.02 -1.83 15.12
N GLY A 413 1.11 -1.35 14.58
CA GLY A 413 1.37 0.07 14.37
C GLY A 413 0.47 0.75 13.35
N ILE A 414 -0.09 -0.01 12.41
CA ILE A 414 -0.95 0.49 11.32
C ILE A 414 -2.44 0.41 11.72
N SER A 415 -2.77 -0.41 12.69
CA SER A 415 -4.16 -0.77 13.04
C SER A 415 -5.06 0.39 13.49
N MET A 416 -4.52 1.53 13.89
CA MET A 416 -5.17 2.74 14.43
C MET A 416 -5.87 2.57 15.79
N PHE A 417 -6.15 1.35 16.26
CA PHE A 417 -6.71 1.13 17.60
C PHE A 417 -5.64 0.84 18.66
N VAL A 418 -4.45 0.38 18.26
CA VAL A 418 -3.30 0.28 19.17
C VAL A 418 -2.83 1.69 19.51
N ARG A 419 -2.64 1.96 20.81
CA ARG A 419 -2.26 3.27 21.30
C ARG A 419 -0.86 3.23 21.90
N ILE A 420 -0.06 4.24 21.60
CA ILE A 420 1.27 4.41 22.16
C ILE A 420 1.23 5.63 23.06
N ARG A 421 1.11 5.40 24.38
CA ARG A 421 1.05 6.46 25.37
C ARG A 421 2.46 6.86 25.77
N LEU A 422 2.83 8.10 25.50
CA LEU A 422 4.12 8.67 25.91
C LEU A 422 4.05 9.05 27.40
N LEU A 423 4.98 8.53 28.19
CA LEU A 423 5.03 8.80 29.66
C LEU A 423 5.84 10.05 29.99
N ARG A 424 6.53 10.61 29.00
CA ARG A 424 7.35 11.83 29.11
C ARG A 424 7.62 12.41 27.74
N ARG A 425 8.27 13.57 27.68
CA ARG A 425 8.84 14.09 26.44
C ARG A 425 9.83 13.08 25.87
N PHE A 426 9.48 12.53 24.74
CA PHE A 426 10.20 11.45 24.07
C PHE A 426 10.12 11.67 22.55
N ASP A 427 11.19 11.34 21.82
CA ASP A 427 11.18 11.43 20.36
C ASP A 427 10.36 10.27 19.75
N PRO A 428 9.18 10.55 19.17
CA PRO A 428 8.32 9.52 18.57
C PRO A 428 9.02 8.71 17.48
N ARG A 429 10.04 9.28 16.81
CA ARG A 429 10.79 8.60 15.74
C ARG A 429 11.50 7.34 16.23
N LYS A 430 11.87 7.27 17.50
CA LYS A 430 12.45 6.07 18.10
C LYS A 430 11.46 4.91 18.17
N VAL A 431 10.19 5.19 18.46
CA VAL A 431 9.14 4.16 18.46
C VAL A 431 8.83 3.71 17.03
N TYR A 432 8.86 4.63 16.06
CA TYR A 432 8.79 4.27 14.66
C TYR A 432 9.90 3.30 14.26
N ALA A 433 11.14 3.53 14.71
CA ALA A 433 12.24 2.61 14.49
C ALA A 433 12.02 1.23 15.15
N LEU A 434 11.35 1.16 16.32
CA LEU A 434 10.95 -0.12 16.93
C LEU A 434 10.00 -0.89 15.99
N PHE A 435 8.95 -0.25 15.47
CA PHE A 435 8.00 -0.93 14.56
C PHE A 435 8.66 -1.32 13.23
N ALA A 436 9.61 -0.52 12.73
CA ALA A 436 10.39 -0.89 11.55
C ALA A 436 11.26 -2.14 11.80
N LEU A 437 11.87 -2.27 12.99
CA LEU A 437 12.62 -3.48 13.37
C LEU A 437 11.72 -4.68 13.57
N LEU A 438 10.53 -4.49 14.13
CA LEU A 438 9.53 -5.54 14.22
C LEU A 438 9.12 -6.03 12.82
N GLN A 439 8.98 -5.13 11.85
CA GLN A 439 8.72 -5.51 10.45
C GLN A 439 9.86 -6.33 9.86
N VAL A 440 11.12 -5.92 10.08
CA VAL A 440 12.30 -6.67 9.63
C VAL A 440 12.33 -8.09 10.22
N ASP A 441 11.91 -8.26 11.48
CA ASP A 441 11.79 -9.56 12.14
C ASP A 441 10.58 -10.35 11.62
N ASP A 442 9.41 -9.71 11.47
CA ASP A 442 8.20 -10.35 10.95
C ASP A 442 8.41 -10.93 9.55
N TYR A 443 9.23 -10.31 8.70
CA TYR A 443 9.60 -10.80 7.37
C TYR A 443 10.80 -11.78 7.37
N GLY A 444 11.28 -12.21 8.55
CA GLY A 444 12.33 -13.23 8.68
C GLY A 444 13.75 -12.75 8.37
N HIS A 445 13.97 -11.44 8.20
CA HIS A 445 15.31 -10.92 7.89
C HIS A 445 16.29 -11.01 9.05
N LEU A 446 15.81 -11.24 10.28
CA LEU A 446 16.64 -11.45 11.48
C LEU A 446 16.88 -12.93 11.82
N GLU A 447 16.31 -13.89 11.09
CA GLU A 447 16.47 -15.33 11.35
C GLU A 447 17.92 -15.80 11.23
N SER A 448 18.71 -15.15 10.38
CA SER A 448 20.13 -15.46 10.23
C SER A 448 20.94 -14.22 9.80
N ARG A 449 22.28 -14.26 10.10
CA ARG A 449 23.21 -13.22 9.61
C ARG A 449 23.17 -13.10 8.08
N ALA A 450 23.02 -14.22 7.38
CA ALA A 450 22.93 -14.22 5.92
C ALA A 450 21.64 -13.56 5.42
N ALA A 451 20.50 -13.77 6.08
CA ALA A 451 19.24 -13.08 5.77
C ALA A 451 19.37 -11.57 5.96
N LEU A 452 19.92 -11.15 7.08
CA LEU A 452 20.18 -9.73 7.38
C LEU A 452 21.10 -9.09 6.34
N LEU A 453 22.22 -9.75 5.99
CA LEU A 453 23.16 -9.21 4.99
C LEU A 453 22.51 -9.12 3.60
N ARG A 454 21.70 -10.10 3.20
CA ARG A 454 20.94 -10.05 1.95
C ARG A 454 19.95 -8.87 1.95
N TRP A 455 19.22 -8.68 3.04
CA TRP A 455 18.28 -7.57 3.19
C TRP A 455 18.98 -6.20 3.11
N VAL A 456 20.09 -6.01 3.86
CA VAL A 456 20.88 -4.77 3.81
C VAL A 456 21.45 -4.52 2.42
N GLY A 457 22.08 -5.55 1.81
CA GLY A 457 22.65 -5.45 0.46
C GLY A 457 21.58 -5.11 -0.59
N ARG A 458 20.39 -5.67 -0.45
CA ARG A 458 19.23 -5.35 -1.27
C ARG A 458 18.79 -3.90 -1.10
N GLY A 459 18.66 -3.44 0.15
CA GLY A 459 18.29 -2.05 0.46
C GLY A 459 19.26 -1.04 -0.15
N ILE A 460 20.58 -1.29 -0.03
CA ILE A 460 21.62 -0.45 -0.65
C ILE A 460 21.47 -0.46 -2.17
N ARG A 461 21.34 -1.65 -2.77
CA ARG A 461 21.23 -1.81 -4.23
C ARG A 461 20.03 -1.05 -4.80
N TYR A 462 18.84 -1.23 -4.21
CA TYR A 462 17.62 -0.61 -4.72
C TYR A 462 17.49 0.87 -4.36
N THR A 463 18.16 1.34 -3.32
CA THR A 463 18.13 2.75 -2.97
C THR A 463 19.13 3.58 -3.77
N PHE A 464 20.37 3.10 -3.92
CA PHE A 464 21.47 3.91 -4.43
C PHE A 464 22.03 3.45 -5.79
N ALA A 465 21.83 2.19 -6.17
CA ALA A 465 22.35 1.63 -7.40
C ALA A 465 21.27 1.18 -8.38
N LEU A 466 20.04 1.65 -8.21
CA LEU A 466 18.90 1.28 -9.04
C LEU A 466 19.08 1.82 -10.48
N ARG A 467 19.16 0.91 -11.43
CA ARG A 467 19.15 1.22 -12.87
C ARG A 467 17.94 0.58 -13.50
N LEU A 468 17.07 1.40 -14.08
CA LEU A 468 15.83 0.94 -14.69
C LEU A 468 15.98 0.93 -16.23
N PRO A 469 15.77 -0.22 -16.86
CA PRO A 469 15.77 -0.32 -18.32
C PRO A 469 14.48 0.29 -18.89
N VAL A 470 14.52 0.74 -20.14
CA VAL A 470 13.29 1.00 -20.91
C VAL A 470 12.71 -0.33 -21.37
N PRO A 471 11.37 -0.43 -21.57
CA PRO A 471 10.76 -1.64 -22.11
C PRO A 471 11.32 -1.98 -23.48
N PRO A 472 11.43 -3.26 -23.85
CA PRO A 472 11.74 -3.66 -25.20
C PRO A 472 10.65 -3.14 -26.15
N ARG A 473 11.08 -2.62 -27.31
CA ARG A 473 10.16 -2.13 -28.35
C ARG A 473 9.57 -3.29 -29.13
#